data_b1c015e0b59e2b8afb7418574ab4834e
#
_entry.id   b1c015e0b59e2b8afb7418574ab4834e
#
_cell.length_a   1.000
_cell.length_b   1.000
_cell.length_c   1.000
_cell.angle_alpha   90.00
_cell.angle_beta   90.00
_cell.angle_gamma   90.00
#
_symmetry.space_group_name_H-M   'P 1'
#
loop_
_entity.id
_entity.type
_entity.pdbx_description
1 polymer ?
#
loop_
_entity_poly.entity_id
_entity_poly.type
_entity_poly.pdbx_seq_one_letter_code
_entity_poly.pdbx_strand_id
1 'polypeptide(L)'
;MLKESLRMSIANIRGNKMRSFLTILGIIIGVMAIITLITVMQSAQGEMSAQFESLGTGMVSVAASGTPLKRGLTENDVRAIGELENVSGTSPSLSTTLSVVYGGVIQEDVAIQGKGFAYFRREADAIQRGRPLLPVDQELKSRVCAIDANLAQALFSGEDPLQKELLVNGVRFTVVGLLKDSESNVMSQMSGRTDDGKIIMPYTTYMRLLGLKDISSLDVYIANSDRTGETVDVLKHLLDGAFNYKDNSYRVINMESLLEVMNTMMGLMTSLLTGIASIALLVGGIGIMNMMLVSVTERTNEIGLRKALGARPSSIQIQFLFESVMLSLLGGFIGMLLGIVTSMLLASLMDIAFVISSSAIGLGVGFSLLVGVVFGWAPARKASNLNPIDALRSM
;
A
#
# COMPACT_ATOMS: atom_id res chain seq x y z
N MET A 1 -23.74 -35.88 21.52
CA MET A 1 -22.65 -36.10 20.58
C MET A 1 -21.64 -34.90 20.52
N LEU A 2 -22.02 -33.70 20.05
CA LEU A 2 -21.09 -32.54 19.97
C LEU A 2 -20.45 -32.14 21.31
N LYS A 3 -21.26 -32.08 22.39
CA LYS A 3 -20.80 -31.70 23.75
C LYS A 3 -19.85 -32.74 24.36
N GLU A 4 -20.06 -34.01 24.06
CA GLU A 4 -19.19 -35.10 24.49
C GLU A 4 -17.87 -35.15 23.70
N SER A 5 -17.95 -34.92 22.38
CA SER A 5 -16.76 -34.83 21.52
C SER A 5 -15.86 -33.65 21.93
N LEU A 6 -16.44 -32.50 22.27
CA LEU A 6 -15.71 -31.35 22.82
C LEU A 6 -15.03 -31.66 24.16
N ARG A 7 -15.74 -32.34 25.07
CA ARG A 7 -15.21 -32.73 26.39
C ARG A 7 -14.08 -33.75 26.23
N MET A 8 -14.18 -34.69 25.29
CA MET A 8 -13.13 -35.65 24.96
C MET A 8 -11.90 -35.00 24.31
N SER A 9 -12.10 -34.07 23.37
CA SER A 9 -10.98 -33.31 22.77
C SER A 9 -10.18 -32.54 23.82
N ILE A 10 -10.85 -31.87 24.76
CA ILE A 10 -10.19 -31.16 25.85
C ILE A 10 -9.45 -32.11 26.82
N ALA A 11 -10.04 -33.26 27.11
CA ALA A 11 -9.41 -34.29 27.96
C ALA A 11 -8.14 -34.85 27.30
N ASN A 12 -8.13 -35.06 25.99
CA ASN A 12 -6.97 -35.52 25.21
C ASN A 12 -5.83 -34.53 25.19
N ILE A 13 -6.14 -33.23 25.01
CA ILE A 13 -5.14 -32.14 25.08
C ILE A 13 -4.43 -32.17 26.45
N ARG A 14 -5.16 -32.49 27.53
CA ARG A 14 -4.62 -32.56 28.88
C ARG A 14 -3.78 -33.82 29.14
N GLY A 15 -4.04 -34.93 28.44
CA GLY A 15 -3.31 -36.20 28.61
C GLY A 15 -1.89 -36.16 28.05
N ASN A 16 -1.69 -35.49 26.88
CA ASN A 16 -0.40 -35.41 26.16
C ASN A 16 -0.03 -33.95 25.85
N LYS A 17 0.11 -33.13 26.89
CA LYS A 17 0.25 -31.66 26.81
C LYS A 17 1.34 -31.21 25.86
N MET A 18 2.53 -31.80 25.90
CA MET A 18 3.67 -31.35 25.10
C MET A 18 3.45 -31.58 23.59
N ARG A 19 2.88 -32.76 23.24
CA ARG A 19 2.61 -33.11 21.84
C ARG A 19 1.48 -32.24 21.25
N SER A 20 0.40 -32.11 22.00
CA SER A 20 -0.73 -31.25 21.62
C SER A 20 -0.30 -29.81 21.45
N PHE A 21 0.51 -29.28 22.37
CA PHE A 21 1.05 -27.94 22.31
C PHE A 21 1.92 -27.72 21.05
N LEU A 22 2.90 -28.62 20.77
CA LEU A 22 3.74 -28.49 19.58
C LEU A 22 2.93 -28.55 18.27
N THR A 23 1.90 -29.39 18.23
CA THR A 23 1.04 -29.55 17.05
C THR A 23 0.20 -28.30 16.81
N ILE A 24 -0.46 -27.80 17.86
CA ILE A 24 -1.29 -26.58 17.78
C ILE A 24 -0.41 -25.37 17.51
N LEU A 25 0.81 -25.33 18.05
CA LEU A 25 1.77 -24.23 17.84
C LEU A 25 2.11 -24.03 16.34
N GLY A 26 2.28 -25.14 15.59
CA GLY A 26 2.50 -25.04 14.14
C GLY A 26 1.36 -24.36 13.40
N ILE A 27 0.10 -24.64 13.79
CA ILE A 27 -1.08 -24.00 13.20
C ILE A 27 -1.18 -22.54 13.65
N ILE A 28 -0.93 -22.27 14.94
CA ILE A 28 -0.92 -20.90 15.48
C ILE A 28 0.05 -20.05 14.71
N ILE A 29 1.30 -20.51 14.55
CA ILE A 29 2.33 -19.75 13.83
C ILE A 29 1.94 -19.56 12.37
N GLY A 30 1.43 -20.58 11.69
CA GLY A 30 1.02 -20.48 10.29
C GLY A 30 -0.13 -19.49 10.06
N VAL A 31 -1.19 -19.58 10.88
CA VAL A 31 -2.34 -18.67 10.80
C VAL A 31 -1.95 -17.25 11.21
N MET A 32 -1.18 -17.11 12.30
CA MET A 32 -0.64 -15.82 12.74
C MET A 32 0.17 -15.17 11.62
N ALA A 33 1.07 -15.90 10.97
CA ALA A 33 1.90 -15.39 9.88
C ALA A 33 1.04 -14.91 8.70
N ILE A 34 0.05 -15.70 8.25
CA ILE A 34 -0.85 -15.31 7.15
C ILE A 34 -1.58 -14.01 7.48
N ILE A 35 -2.21 -13.94 8.65
CA ILE A 35 -3.01 -12.78 9.04
C ILE A 35 -2.11 -11.56 9.21
N THR A 36 -0.97 -11.68 9.86
CA THR A 36 -0.04 -10.57 10.04
C THR A 36 0.49 -10.04 8.71
N LEU A 37 0.98 -10.92 7.84
CA LEU A 37 1.57 -10.52 6.56
C LEU A 37 0.56 -9.86 5.64
N ILE A 38 -0.64 -10.45 5.48
CA ILE A 38 -1.67 -9.88 4.61
C ILE A 38 -2.20 -8.55 5.17
N THR A 39 -2.41 -8.45 6.49
CA THR A 39 -2.90 -7.24 7.14
C THR A 39 -1.91 -6.09 7.01
N VAL A 40 -0.62 -6.31 7.30
CA VAL A 40 0.43 -5.30 7.17
C VAL A 40 0.57 -4.85 5.71
N MET A 41 0.52 -5.80 4.76
CA MET A 41 0.61 -5.49 3.33
C MET A 41 -0.57 -4.65 2.84
N GLN A 42 -1.79 -4.96 3.27
CA GLN A 42 -2.97 -4.17 2.93
C GLN A 42 -2.97 -2.79 3.60
N SER A 43 -2.48 -2.70 4.83
CA SER A 43 -2.29 -1.41 5.50
C SER A 43 -1.28 -0.53 4.76
N ALA A 44 -0.13 -1.09 4.37
CA ALA A 44 0.87 -0.38 3.59
C ALA A 44 0.33 0.05 2.21
N GLN A 45 -0.42 -0.83 1.52
CA GLN A 45 -1.07 -0.52 0.26
C GLN A 45 -2.09 0.61 0.40
N GLY A 46 -2.90 0.60 1.47
CA GLY A 46 -3.87 1.65 1.76
C GLY A 46 -3.20 3.00 1.99
N GLU A 47 -2.12 3.04 2.78
CA GLU A 47 -1.32 4.23 3.02
C GLU A 47 -0.72 4.79 1.72
N MET A 48 -0.12 3.93 0.90
CA MET A 48 0.41 4.34 -0.40
C MET A 48 -0.68 4.88 -1.32
N SER A 49 -1.85 4.21 -1.40
CA SER A 49 -2.97 4.68 -2.20
C SER A 49 -3.46 6.05 -1.74
N ALA A 50 -3.58 6.27 -0.43
CA ALA A 50 -3.98 7.57 0.12
C ALA A 50 -2.97 8.68 -0.21
N GLN A 51 -1.67 8.37 -0.18
CA GLN A 51 -0.63 9.32 -0.58
C GLN A 51 -0.69 9.65 -2.08
N PHE A 52 -0.94 8.66 -2.94
CA PHE A 52 -1.12 8.90 -4.36
C PHE A 52 -2.43 9.65 -4.67
N GLU A 53 -3.49 9.40 -3.92
CA GLU A 53 -4.74 10.19 -4.02
C GLU A 53 -4.51 11.65 -3.65
N SER A 54 -3.67 11.93 -2.66
CA SER A 54 -3.29 13.29 -2.28
C SER A 54 -2.49 14.01 -3.36
N LEU A 55 -1.78 13.28 -4.23
CA LEU A 55 -1.11 13.83 -5.42
C LEU A 55 -2.06 14.11 -6.59
N GLY A 56 -3.32 13.72 -6.47
CA GLY A 56 -4.40 13.98 -7.43
C GLY A 56 -4.68 12.82 -8.38
N THR A 57 -5.72 12.05 -8.09
CA THR A 57 -6.32 11.11 -9.05
C THR A 57 -6.74 11.85 -10.31
N GLY A 58 -6.46 11.28 -11.49
CA GLY A 58 -6.75 11.92 -12.78
C GLY A 58 -5.71 12.96 -13.19
N MET A 59 -4.45 12.79 -12.80
CA MET A 59 -3.32 13.58 -13.30
C MET A 59 -2.41 12.71 -14.18
N VAL A 60 -2.04 13.24 -15.32
CA VAL A 60 -1.05 12.67 -16.23
C VAL A 60 0.11 13.64 -16.33
N SER A 61 1.31 13.20 -16.03
CA SER A 61 2.50 14.04 -16.14
C SER A 61 3.26 13.75 -17.43
N VAL A 62 3.59 14.78 -18.16
CA VAL A 62 4.40 14.72 -19.39
C VAL A 62 5.78 15.28 -19.06
N ALA A 63 6.81 14.46 -19.15
CA ALA A 63 8.20 14.87 -19.08
C ALA A 63 8.79 14.93 -20.51
N ALA A 64 9.17 16.13 -20.95
CA ALA A 64 9.76 16.33 -22.25
C ALA A 64 11.29 16.38 -22.15
N SER A 65 11.94 15.31 -22.59
CA SER A 65 13.39 15.25 -22.71
C SER A 65 13.91 16.05 -23.92
N GLY A 66 13.02 16.26 -24.88
CA GLY A 66 13.27 17.03 -26.08
C GLY A 66 14.17 16.35 -27.11
N THR A 67 14.40 17.07 -28.19
CA THR A 67 15.32 16.72 -29.28
C THR A 67 16.34 17.85 -29.47
N PRO A 68 17.42 17.67 -30.24
CA PRO A 68 18.33 18.75 -30.56
C PRO A 68 17.67 19.97 -31.19
N LEU A 69 16.54 19.78 -31.91
CA LEU A 69 15.79 20.84 -32.57
C LEU A 69 14.71 21.48 -31.70
N LYS A 70 14.15 20.71 -30.74
CA LYS A 70 13.08 21.17 -29.84
C LYS A 70 13.35 20.59 -28.44
N ARG A 71 13.82 21.43 -27.52
CA ARG A 71 14.32 21.00 -26.19
C ARG A 71 13.24 20.70 -25.17
N GLY A 72 11.98 21.05 -25.46
CA GLY A 72 10.83 20.85 -24.56
C GLY A 72 9.54 21.26 -25.23
N LEU A 73 8.49 21.40 -24.42
CA LEU A 73 7.19 21.87 -24.88
C LEU A 73 7.18 23.39 -24.99
N THR A 74 6.54 23.91 -26.02
CA THR A 74 6.27 25.33 -26.19
C THR A 74 4.91 25.71 -25.55
N GLU A 75 4.66 26.99 -25.34
CA GLU A 75 3.33 27.47 -24.88
C GLU A 75 2.19 27.06 -25.84
N ASN A 76 2.47 26.93 -27.14
CA ASN A 76 1.48 26.45 -28.11
C ASN A 76 1.17 24.96 -27.90
N ASP A 77 2.17 24.14 -27.60
CA ASP A 77 1.95 22.72 -27.27
C ASP A 77 1.10 22.59 -26.00
N VAL A 78 1.41 23.37 -24.97
CA VAL A 78 0.63 23.37 -23.72
C VAL A 78 -0.82 23.78 -23.95
N ARG A 79 -1.06 24.77 -24.82
CA ARG A 79 -2.41 25.18 -25.20
C ARG A 79 -3.14 24.08 -25.96
N ALA A 80 -2.51 23.50 -26.97
CA ALA A 80 -3.08 22.39 -27.74
C ALA A 80 -3.45 21.18 -26.87
N ILE A 81 -2.60 20.86 -25.88
CA ILE A 81 -2.90 19.82 -24.89
C ILE A 81 -4.09 20.20 -24.02
N GLY A 82 -4.18 21.48 -23.62
CA GLY A 82 -5.29 21.99 -22.81
C GLY A 82 -6.65 22.01 -23.53
N GLU A 83 -6.66 21.97 -24.86
CA GLU A 83 -7.86 21.93 -25.70
C GLU A 83 -8.36 20.51 -25.99
N LEU A 84 -7.63 19.46 -25.55
CA LEU A 84 -8.06 18.08 -25.73
C LEU A 84 -9.34 17.79 -24.97
N GLU A 85 -10.21 16.97 -25.56
CA GLU A 85 -11.39 16.43 -24.89
C GLU A 85 -10.97 15.68 -23.62
N ASN A 86 -11.70 15.84 -22.54
CA ASN A 86 -11.41 15.23 -21.23
C ASN A 86 -10.20 15.85 -20.47
N VAL A 87 -9.60 16.94 -20.94
CA VAL A 87 -8.60 17.69 -20.19
C VAL A 87 -9.28 18.88 -19.47
N SER A 88 -9.23 18.89 -18.14
CA SER A 88 -9.80 19.97 -17.32
C SER A 88 -8.85 21.14 -17.12
N GLY A 89 -7.57 20.95 -17.39
CA GLY A 89 -6.56 21.99 -17.31
C GLY A 89 -5.14 21.44 -17.43
N THR A 90 -4.20 22.35 -17.66
CA THR A 90 -2.78 22.03 -17.74
C THR A 90 -1.98 22.96 -16.83
N SER A 91 -0.93 22.45 -16.21
CA SER A 91 -0.01 23.22 -15.39
C SER A 91 1.43 22.80 -15.70
N PRO A 92 2.24 23.68 -16.33
CA PRO A 92 3.67 23.48 -16.32
C PRO A 92 4.18 23.24 -14.90
N SER A 93 5.06 22.25 -14.74
CA SER A 93 5.57 21.80 -13.45
C SER A 93 7.09 21.74 -13.50
N LEU A 94 7.70 22.88 -13.27
CA LEU A 94 9.14 23.05 -13.32
C LEU A 94 9.70 23.07 -11.90
N SER A 95 10.85 22.46 -11.64
CA SER A 95 11.46 22.44 -10.32
C SER A 95 12.96 22.51 -10.39
N THR A 96 13.55 23.28 -9.48
CA THR A 96 15.01 23.35 -9.23
C THR A 96 15.25 23.67 -7.76
N THR A 97 16.49 23.56 -7.33
CA THR A 97 16.91 23.91 -5.98
C THR A 97 17.76 25.17 -6.05
N LEU A 98 17.44 26.19 -5.25
CA LEU A 98 18.16 27.47 -5.20
C LEU A 98 18.29 27.96 -3.76
N SER A 99 19.24 28.86 -3.51
CA SER A 99 19.37 29.56 -2.24
C SER A 99 18.40 30.75 -2.18
N VAL A 100 17.81 30.95 -1.00
CA VAL A 100 16.85 32.00 -0.70
C VAL A 100 17.37 32.84 0.46
N VAL A 101 17.19 34.17 0.38
CA VAL A 101 17.73 35.10 1.38
C VAL A 101 16.63 36.05 1.86
N TYR A 102 16.54 36.21 3.18
CA TYR A 102 15.71 37.24 3.82
C TYR A 102 16.42 37.79 5.07
N GLY A 103 16.46 39.14 5.21
CA GLY A 103 17.03 39.77 6.42
C GLY A 103 18.50 39.42 6.75
N GLY A 104 19.26 38.95 5.75
CA GLY A 104 20.62 38.45 5.96
C GLY A 104 20.71 36.95 6.33
N VAL A 105 19.57 36.27 6.53
CA VAL A 105 19.52 34.82 6.71
C VAL A 105 19.51 34.17 5.33
N ILE A 106 20.36 33.17 5.12
CA ILE A 106 20.47 32.41 3.88
C ILE A 106 19.95 30.99 4.18
N GLN A 107 18.99 30.54 3.38
CA GLN A 107 18.56 29.13 3.37
C GLN A 107 19.02 28.54 2.03
N GLU A 108 19.87 27.54 2.11
CA GLU A 108 20.34 26.79 0.94
C GLU A 108 19.39 25.63 0.62
N ASP A 109 19.49 25.09 -0.58
CA ASP A 109 18.75 23.90 -1.03
C ASP A 109 17.20 24.01 -0.96
N VAL A 110 16.66 25.21 -1.10
CA VAL A 110 15.20 25.43 -1.14
C VAL A 110 14.65 24.99 -2.49
N ALA A 111 13.58 24.17 -2.46
CA ALA A 111 12.89 23.70 -3.65
C ALA A 111 12.03 24.82 -4.28
N ILE A 112 12.46 25.33 -5.43
CA ILE A 112 11.70 26.34 -6.19
C ILE A 112 10.90 25.67 -7.27
N GLN A 113 9.58 25.85 -7.25
CA GLN A 113 8.66 25.26 -8.23
C GLN A 113 7.95 26.35 -9.03
N GLY A 114 8.00 26.20 -10.36
CA GLY A 114 7.18 26.98 -11.30
C GLY A 114 5.92 26.21 -11.64
N LYS A 115 4.77 26.69 -11.16
CA LYS A 115 3.45 26.06 -11.42
C LYS A 115 2.52 26.98 -12.19
N GLY A 116 1.58 26.38 -12.96
CA GLY A 116 0.48 27.09 -13.59
C GLY A 116 -0.67 27.36 -12.62
N PHE A 117 -1.54 28.31 -12.93
CA PHE A 117 -2.72 28.61 -12.09
C PHE A 117 -3.68 27.41 -11.95
N ALA A 118 -3.73 26.51 -12.94
CA ALA A 118 -4.57 25.32 -12.89
C ALA A 118 -4.21 24.39 -11.72
N TYR A 119 -2.96 24.41 -11.24
CA TYR A 119 -2.55 23.71 -10.03
C TYR A 119 -3.37 24.20 -8.82
N PHE A 120 -3.42 25.49 -8.55
CA PHE A 120 -4.16 26.04 -7.40
C PHE A 120 -5.68 25.96 -7.56
N ARG A 121 -6.20 25.90 -8.78
CA ARG A 121 -7.64 25.66 -9.01
C ARG A 121 -8.02 24.23 -8.62
N ARG A 122 -7.14 23.26 -8.82
CA ARG A 122 -7.35 21.89 -8.43
C ARG A 122 -7.08 21.68 -6.94
N GLU A 123 -5.97 22.19 -6.46
CA GLU A 123 -5.53 22.13 -5.07
C GLU A 123 -6.03 23.38 -4.31
N ALA A 124 -7.35 23.52 -4.19
CA ALA A 124 -7.97 24.70 -3.56
C ALA A 124 -7.50 24.89 -2.11
N ASP A 125 -7.20 23.80 -1.41
CA ASP A 125 -6.74 23.79 -0.01
C ASP A 125 -5.21 23.90 0.13
N ALA A 126 -4.47 24.07 -0.96
CA ALA A 126 -3.02 24.19 -0.92
C ALA A 126 -2.51 25.45 -0.19
N ILE A 127 -3.35 26.47 -0.04
CA ILE A 127 -3.02 27.72 0.66
C ILE A 127 -3.67 27.72 2.04
N GLN A 128 -2.83 27.82 3.08
CA GLN A 128 -3.28 27.94 4.47
C GLN A 128 -3.67 29.39 4.81
N ARG A 129 -2.87 30.36 4.36
CA ARG A 129 -3.06 31.80 4.61
C ARG A 129 -2.63 32.61 3.39
N GLY A 130 -3.28 33.75 3.17
CA GLY A 130 -3.00 34.61 2.03
C GLY A 130 -3.85 34.25 0.81
N ARG A 131 -3.26 34.32 -0.40
CA ARG A 131 -3.95 34.02 -1.66
C ARG A 131 -3.13 33.07 -2.55
N PRO A 132 -3.80 32.27 -3.38
CA PRO A 132 -3.13 31.48 -4.42
C PRO A 132 -2.57 32.36 -5.53
N LEU A 133 -1.77 31.77 -6.41
CA LEU A 133 -1.34 32.40 -7.65
C LEU A 133 -2.54 32.49 -8.62
N LEU A 134 -2.73 33.68 -9.18
CA LEU A 134 -3.82 33.96 -10.08
C LEU A 134 -3.38 33.93 -11.56
N PRO A 135 -4.29 33.76 -12.53
CA PRO A 135 -3.94 33.81 -13.94
C PRO A 135 -3.19 35.10 -14.31
N VAL A 136 -3.59 36.24 -13.73
CA VAL A 136 -2.94 37.54 -13.95
C VAL A 136 -1.48 37.57 -13.51
N ASP A 137 -1.13 36.84 -12.44
CA ASP A 137 0.26 36.72 -11.97
C ASP A 137 1.13 36.00 -13.02
N GLN A 138 0.54 35.03 -13.70
CA GLN A 138 1.19 34.27 -14.76
C GLN A 138 1.33 35.11 -16.06
N GLU A 139 0.28 35.82 -16.47
CA GLU A 139 0.29 36.66 -17.67
C GLU A 139 1.26 37.84 -17.55
N LEU A 140 1.23 38.54 -16.42
CA LEU A 140 2.11 39.65 -16.13
C LEU A 140 3.54 39.25 -15.71
N LYS A 141 3.77 37.93 -15.57
CA LYS A 141 5.05 37.40 -15.04
C LYS A 141 5.41 38.06 -13.71
N SER A 142 4.43 38.18 -12.82
CA SER A 142 4.56 38.87 -11.53
C SER A 142 5.60 38.13 -10.64
N ARG A 143 6.39 38.93 -9.89
CA ARG A 143 7.37 38.41 -8.95
C ARG A 143 6.72 38.15 -7.60
N VAL A 144 5.80 37.20 -7.58
CA VAL A 144 5.07 36.74 -6.38
C VAL A 144 5.33 35.27 -6.16
N CYS A 145 5.26 34.85 -4.89
CA CYS A 145 5.45 33.46 -4.53
C CYS A 145 4.59 33.06 -3.32
N ALA A 146 4.34 31.76 -3.21
CA ALA A 146 3.84 31.13 -2.00
C ALA A 146 4.96 30.27 -1.41
N ILE A 147 5.10 30.30 -0.09
CA ILE A 147 6.15 29.57 0.66
C ILE A 147 5.52 28.58 1.62
N ASP A 148 6.23 27.50 1.97
CA ASP A 148 5.79 26.57 2.99
C ASP A 148 6.09 27.05 4.42
N ALA A 149 5.52 26.36 5.42
CA ALA A 149 5.69 26.72 6.82
C ALA A 149 7.12 26.53 7.31
N ASN A 150 7.85 25.51 6.81
CA ASN A 150 9.23 25.27 7.18
C ASN A 150 10.15 26.42 6.78
N LEU A 151 10.03 26.88 5.53
CA LEU A 151 10.80 28.02 5.04
C LEU A 151 10.37 29.33 5.73
N ALA A 152 9.08 29.48 6.00
CA ALA A 152 8.59 30.65 6.74
C ALA A 152 9.19 30.71 8.15
N GLN A 153 9.26 29.60 8.85
CA GLN A 153 9.86 29.53 10.18
C GLN A 153 11.38 29.77 10.14
N ALA A 154 12.08 29.17 9.16
CA ALA A 154 13.54 29.30 9.01
C ALA A 154 13.96 30.74 8.69
N LEU A 155 13.28 31.43 7.77
CA LEU A 155 13.68 32.75 7.29
C LEU A 155 13.10 33.90 8.12
N PHE A 156 11.85 33.78 8.60
CA PHE A 156 11.13 34.90 9.22
C PHE A 156 11.12 34.85 10.75
N SER A 157 11.64 33.75 11.37
CA SER A 157 11.79 33.63 12.84
C SER A 157 10.55 34.00 13.65
N GLY A 158 9.34 33.66 13.12
CA GLY A 158 8.05 33.95 13.75
C GLY A 158 7.37 35.25 13.31
N GLU A 159 8.00 36.06 12.46
CA GLU A 159 7.31 37.18 11.82
C GLU A 159 6.32 36.68 10.75
N ASP A 160 5.25 37.44 10.48
CA ASP A 160 4.33 37.13 9.39
C ASP A 160 5.03 37.30 8.04
N PRO A 161 5.17 36.21 7.23
CA PRO A 161 5.86 36.30 5.95
C PRO A 161 5.03 36.98 4.85
N LEU A 162 3.70 37.12 5.02
CA LEU A 162 2.84 37.71 3.99
C LEU A 162 3.21 39.15 3.70
N GLN A 163 3.20 39.53 2.42
CA GLN A 163 3.56 40.84 1.87
C GLN A 163 5.05 41.24 2.09
N LYS A 164 5.89 40.32 2.64
CA LYS A 164 7.33 40.55 2.75
C LYS A 164 8.04 40.17 1.45
N GLU A 165 9.20 40.79 1.22
CA GLU A 165 10.03 40.51 0.04
C GLU A 165 11.20 39.62 0.45
N LEU A 166 11.40 38.50 -0.27
CA LEU A 166 12.58 37.63 -0.17
C LEU A 166 13.36 37.63 -1.49
N LEU A 167 14.61 37.27 -1.44
CA LEU A 167 15.48 37.16 -2.61
C LEU A 167 15.61 35.68 -3.02
N VAL A 168 15.23 35.37 -4.25
CA VAL A 168 15.48 34.07 -4.88
C VAL A 168 16.47 34.30 -6.01
N ASN A 169 17.62 33.69 -5.95
CA ASN A 169 18.68 33.88 -6.94
C ASN A 169 18.97 35.37 -7.23
N GLY A 170 18.99 36.23 -6.20
CA GLY A 170 19.26 37.67 -6.33
C GLY A 170 18.07 38.50 -6.83
N VAL A 171 16.92 37.91 -7.13
CA VAL A 171 15.71 38.61 -7.58
C VAL A 171 14.70 38.68 -6.44
N ARG A 172 14.08 39.85 -6.23
CA ARG A 172 13.06 40.04 -5.18
C ARG A 172 11.72 39.43 -5.58
N PHE A 173 11.12 38.73 -4.64
CA PHE A 173 9.79 38.14 -4.74
C PHE A 173 8.95 38.51 -3.52
N THR A 174 7.71 38.86 -3.72
CA THR A 174 6.74 39.17 -2.66
C THR A 174 6.00 37.89 -2.28
N VAL A 175 5.96 37.57 -1.00
CA VAL A 175 5.21 36.42 -0.46
C VAL A 175 3.73 36.77 -0.43
N VAL A 176 2.89 36.07 -1.20
CA VAL A 176 1.44 36.29 -1.30
C VAL A 176 0.61 35.20 -0.61
N GLY A 177 1.21 34.05 -0.36
CA GLY A 177 0.54 32.91 0.27
C GLY A 177 1.48 32.08 1.10
N LEU A 178 0.91 31.46 2.14
CA LEU A 178 1.54 30.41 2.92
C LEU A 178 0.90 29.09 2.54
N LEU A 179 1.70 28.13 2.10
CA LEU A 179 1.24 26.80 1.74
C LEU A 179 0.83 26.06 3.02
N LYS A 180 -0.20 25.23 2.90
CA LYS A 180 -0.53 24.26 3.93
C LYS A 180 0.62 23.25 4.06
N ASP A 181 0.93 22.84 5.28
CA ASP A 181 1.88 21.76 5.48
C ASP A 181 1.39 20.52 4.74
N SER A 182 2.09 20.18 3.69
CA SER A 182 1.94 18.88 3.05
C SER A 182 2.64 17.91 3.99
N GLU A 183 1.91 17.04 4.64
CA GLU A 183 2.49 15.92 5.38
C GLU A 183 3.60 15.35 4.51
N SER A 184 4.79 15.31 5.08
CA SER A 184 6.09 15.05 4.47
C SER A 184 6.01 14.20 3.20
N ASN A 185 6.28 14.80 2.05
CA ASN A 185 6.30 14.10 0.77
C ASN A 185 7.20 12.87 0.90
N VAL A 186 6.61 11.68 0.93
CA VAL A 186 7.32 10.38 0.94
C VAL A 186 8.35 10.33 -0.19
N MET A 187 8.08 11.03 -1.30
CA MET A 187 8.98 11.17 -2.43
C MET A 187 10.24 11.96 -2.06
N SER A 188 10.18 12.97 -1.18
CA SER A 188 11.36 13.68 -0.69
C SER A 188 12.12 12.85 0.36
N GLN A 189 11.43 12.13 1.22
CA GLN A 189 12.04 11.19 2.16
C GLN A 189 12.74 10.02 1.44
N MET A 190 12.12 9.45 0.39
CA MET A 190 12.75 8.40 -0.42
C MET A 190 13.96 8.89 -1.21
N SER A 191 14.03 10.19 -1.54
CA SER A 191 15.19 10.77 -2.23
C SER A 191 16.32 11.21 -1.28
N GLY A 192 16.16 11.04 0.05
CA GLY A 192 17.17 11.42 1.05
C GLY A 192 17.47 12.92 1.08
N ARG A 193 16.58 13.75 0.54
CA ARG A 193 16.70 15.21 0.59
C ARG A 193 15.95 15.71 1.82
N THR A 194 16.65 16.39 2.68
CA THR A 194 16.06 17.28 3.68
C THR A 194 15.35 18.39 2.91
N ASP A 195 14.03 18.48 3.00
CA ASP A 195 13.26 19.57 2.42
C ASP A 195 13.51 20.82 3.29
N ASP A 196 14.54 21.61 2.93
CA ASP A 196 14.88 22.86 3.62
C ASP A 196 13.91 24.00 3.28
N GLY A 197 12.75 23.65 2.72
CA GLY A 197 11.66 24.53 2.38
C GLY A 197 11.29 24.55 0.90
N LYS A 198 10.06 25.02 0.63
CA LYS A 198 9.46 25.02 -0.71
C LYS A 198 8.90 26.38 -1.06
N ILE A 199 9.17 26.81 -2.29
CA ILE A 199 8.58 28.01 -2.91
C ILE A 199 7.83 27.61 -4.18
N ILE A 200 6.58 28.09 -4.33
CA ILE A 200 5.85 27.99 -5.59
C ILE A 200 5.68 29.38 -6.17
N MET A 201 6.04 29.55 -7.44
CA MET A 201 5.90 30.80 -8.19
C MET A 201 5.25 30.54 -9.56
N PRO A 202 4.74 31.59 -10.27
CA PRO A 202 4.22 31.40 -11.63
C PRO A 202 5.30 30.80 -12.54
N TYR A 203 4.95 29.76 -13.32
CA TYR A 203 5.95 29.11 -14.18
C TYR A 203 6.58 30.07 -15.18
N THR A 204 5.85 31.07 -15.65
CA THR A 204 6.36 32.10 -16.56
C THR A 204 7.43 32.97 -15.92
N THR A 205 7.30 33.26 -14.61
CA THR A 205 8.28 33.98 -13.82
C THR A 205 9.49 33.12 -13.53
N TYR A 206 9.26 31.82 -13.21
CA TYR A 206 10.30 30.82 -13.02
C TYR A 206 11.16 30.66 -14.29
N MET A 207 10.53 30.50 -15.45
CA MET A 207 11.25 30.40 -16.73
C MET A 207 12.11 31.66 -17.00
N ARG A 208 11.57 32.84 -16.72
CA ARG A 208 12.30 34.11 -16.85
C ARG A 208 13.47 34.21 -15.88
N LEU A 209 13.29 33.75 -14.64
CA LEU A 209 14.36 33.74 -13.60
C LEU A 209 15.56 32.90 -14.03
N LEU A 210 15.32 31.75 -14.64
CA LEU A 210 16.34 30.79 -15.06
C LEU A 210 16.75 30.89 -16.53
N GLY A 211 16.15 31.82 -17.29
CA GLY A 211 16.44 31.99 -18.73
C GLY A 211 15.97 30.79 -19.58
N LEU A 212 14.97 30.04 -19.11
CA LEU A 212 14.40 28.90 -19.85
C LEU A 212 13.46 29.35 -20.93
N LYS A 213 13.47 28.66 -22.07
CA LYS A 213 12.58 28.93 -23.22
C LYS A 213 11.52 27.85 -23.41
N ASP A 214 11.83 26.64 -22.93
CA ASP A 214 11.03 25.45 -23.16
C ASP A 214 10.56 24.87 -21.82
N ILE A 215 9.38 24.23 -21.82
CA ILE A 215 8.79 23.57 -20.67
C ILE A 215 9.20 22.11 -20.69
N SER A 216 9.95 21.67 -19.65
CA SER A 216 10.45 20.31 -19.53
C SER A 216 9.43 19.35 -18.90
N SER A 217 8.46 19.85 -18.15
CA SER A 217 7.42 19.03 -17.51
C SER A 217 6.08 19.73 -17.47
N LEU A 218 5.01 18.98 -17.73
CA LEU A 218 3.65 19.47 -17.79
C LEU A 218 2.72 18.47 -17.06
N ASP A 219 1.99 18.97 -16.08
CA ASP A 219 0.92 18.24 -15.45
C ASP A 219 -0.39 18.50 -16.22
N VAL A 220 -1.05 17.44 -16.65
CA VAL A 220 -2.32 17.44 -17.41
C VAL A 220 -3.39 16.86 -16.49
N TYR A 221 -4.40 17.65 -16.19
CA TYR A 221 -5.50 17.26 -15.32
C TYR A 221 -6.67 16.71 -16.13
N ILE A 222 -7.06 15.47 -15.81
CA ILE A 222 -8.12 14.74 -16.50
C ILE A 222 -9.47 15.03 -15.83
N ALA A 223 -10.52 15.25 -16.62
CA ALA A 223 -11.86 15.52 -16.10
C ALA A 223 -12.59 14.25 -15.67
N ASN A 224 -12.48 13.16 -16.47
CA ASN A 224 -13.07 11.86 -16.20
C ASN A 224 -11.97 10.79 -16.21
N SER A 225 -11.70 10.22 -15.04
CA SER A 225 -10.66 9.21 -14.83
C SER A 225 -10.92 7.92 -15.63
N ASP A 226 -12.17 7.53 -15.86
CA ASP A 226 -12.50 6.30 -16.62
C ASP A 226 -11.99 6.36 -18.08
N ARG A 227 -11.77 7.56 -18.62
CA ARG A 227 -11.28 7.78 -19.99
C ARG A 227 -9.81 8.21 -20.01
N THR A 228 -9.08 8.03 -18.93
CA THR A 228 -7.65 8.42 -18.86
C THR A 228 -6.82 7.72 -19.93
N GLY A 229 -7.02 6.43 -20.15
CA GLY A 229 -6.29 5.67 -21.19
C GLY A 229 -6.47 6.25 -22.59
N GLU A 230 -7.70 6.51 -23.00
CA GLU A 230 -8.01 7.14 -24.31
C GLU A 230 -7.35 8.53 -24.43
N THR A 231 -7.45 9.32 -23.37
CA THR A 231 -6.85 10.67 -23.33
C THR A 231 -5.33 10.61 -23.45
N VAL A 232 -4.69 9.64 -22.77
CA VAL A 232 -3.23 9.41 -22.86
C VAL A 232 -2.82 9.04 -24.27
N ASP A 233 -3.59 8.22 -24.99
CA ASP A 233 -3.26 7.84 -26.36
C ASP A 233 -3.38 9.04 -27.31
N VAL A 234 -4.44 9.85 -27.21
CA VAL A 234 -4.57 11.09 -27.96
C VAL A 234 -3.43 12.07 -27.63
N LEU A 235 -3.08 12.20 -26.36
CA LEU A 235 -1.97 13.02 -25.90
C LEU A 235 -0.63 12.56 -26.51
N LYS A 236 -0.37 11.27 -26.54
CA LYS A 236 0.85 10.71 -27.17
C LYS A 236 0.91 11.03 -28.66
N HIS A 237 -0.21 10.87 -29.39
CA HIS A 237 -0.26 11.21 -30.82
C HIS A 237 0.04 12.70 -31.08
N LEU A 238 -0.46 13.59 -30.23
CA LEU A 238 -0.16 15.01 -30.31
C LEU A 238 1.32 15.30 -30.03
N LEU A 239 1.89 14.64 -29.02
CA LEU A 239 3.31 14.79 -28.66
C LEU A 239 4.23 14.20 -29.73
N ASP A 240 3.87 13.06 -30.33
CA ASP A 240 4.61 12.46 -31.44
C ASP A 240 4.72 13.45 -32.62
N GLY A 241 3.60 14.10 -32.98
CA GLY A 241 3.60 15.15 -33.97
C GLY A 241 4.45 16.35 -33.56
N ALA A 242 4.36 16.78 -32.31
CA ALA A 242 5.11 17.92 -31.76
C ALA A 242 6.63 17.69 -31.75
N PHE A 243 7.09 16.45 -31.59
CA PHE A 243 8.51 16.05 -31.57
C PHE A 243 8.99 15.33 -32.84
N ASN A 244 8.22 15.44 -33.93
CA ASN A 244 8.53 14.81 -35.22
C ASN A 244 8.78 13.29 -35.13
N TYR A 245 7.99 12.60 -34.31
CA TYR A 245 8.05 11.13 -34.11
C TYR A 245 9.43 10.64 -33.67
N LYS A 246 10.19 11.44 -32.92
CA LYS A 246 11.49 11.06 -32.41
C LYS A 246 11.34 10.30 -31.10
N ASP A 247 11.84 9.05 -31.08
CA ASP A 247 11.84 8.20 -29.88
C ASP A 247 12.53 8.87 -28.70
N ASN A 248 12.00 8.60 -27.49
CA ASN A 248 12.52 9.10 -26.21
C ASN A 248 12.56 10.63 -26.06
N SER A 249 11.83 11.38 -26.92
CA SER A 249 11.76 12.84 -26.80
C SER A 249 10.83 13.31 -25.69
N TYR A 250 9.92 12.47 -25.27
CA TYR A 250 9.03 12.70 -24.12
C TYR A 250 8.70 11.38 -23.40
N ARG A 251 8.17 11.50 -22.19
CA ARG A 251 7.60 10.40 -21.40
C ARG A 251 6.27 10.86 -20.83
N VAL A 252 5.25 10.06 -21.01
CA VAL A 252 3.94 10.25 -20.38
C VAL A 252 3.85 9.29 -19.21
N ILE A 253 3.66 9.85 -18.01
CA ILE A 253 3.52 9.10 -16.76
C ILE A 253 2.08 9.25 -16.31
N ASN A 254 1.33 8.17 -16.36
CA ASN A 254 -0.01 8.10 -15.81
C ASN A 254 0.09 7.59 -14.37
N MET A 255 -0.38 8.38 -13.42
CA MET A 255 -0.37 8.02 -11.99
C MET A 255 -1.19 6.77 -11.71
N GLU A 256 -2.29 6.59 -12.42
CA GLU A 256 -3.14 5.39 -12.32
C GLU A 256 -2.38 4.12 -12.75
N SER A 257 -1.61 4.18 -13.83
CA SER A 257 -0.75 3.06 -14.27
C SER A 257 0.34 2.74 -13.25
N LEU A 258 0.88 3.73 -12.55
CA LEU A 258 1.82 3.51 -11.45
C LEU A 258 1.17 2.77 -10.30
N LEU A 259 -0.04 3.18 -9.90
CA LEU A 259 -0.81 2.49 -8.86
C LEU A 259 -1.11 1.03 -9.27
N GLU A 260 -1.47 0.78 -10.52
CA GLU A 260 -1.72 -0.57 -11.04
C GLU A 260 -0.47 -1.46 -10.97
N VAL A 261 0.69 -0.94 -11.38
CA VAL A 261 1.97 -1.65 -11.27
C VAL A 261 2.30 -1.95 -9.81
N MET A 262 2.10 -0.99 -8.90
CA MET A 262 2.33 -1.18 -7.47
C MET A 262 1.37 -2.21 -6.88
N ASN A 263 0.08 -2.15 -7.22
CA ASN A 263 -0.92 -3.13 -6.79
C ASN A 263 -0.55 -4.53 -7.27
N THR A 264 -0.07 -4.66 -8.50
CA THR A 264 0.42 -5.93 -9.06
C THR A 264 1.64 -6.44 -8.28
N MET A 265 2.62 -5.57 -8.00
CA MET A 265 3.79 -5.93 -7.18
C MET A 265 3.39 -6.37 -5.77
N MET A 266 2.49 -5.64 -5.11
CA MET A 266 1.98 -6.01 -3.78
C MET A 266 1.22 -7.33 -3.81
N GLY A 267 0.43 -7.58 -4.88
CA GLY A 267 -0.25 -8.85 -5.11
C GLY A 267 0.72 -10.03 -5.25
N LEU A 268 1.81 -9.85 -6.01
CA LEU A 268 2.87 -10.85 -6.15
C LEU A 268 3.56 -11.13 -4.80
N MET A 269 3.94 -10.09 -4.05
CA MET A 269 4.54 -10.22 -2.72
C MET A 269 3.61 -10.95 -1.76
N THR A 270 2.33 -10.57 -1.72
CA THR A 270 1.31 -11.24 -0.88
C THR A 270 1.17 -12.72 -1.25
N SER A 271 1.19 -13.04 -2.54
CA SER A 271 1.11 -14.43 -3.01
C SER A 271 2.32 -15.25 -2.58
N LEU A 272 3.53 -14.70 -2.72
CA LEU A 272 4.77 -15.36 -2.28
C LEU A 272 4.78 -15.60 -0.76
N LEU A 273 4.45 -14.58 0.02
CA LEU A 273 4.41 -14.66 1.48
C LEU A 273 3.34 -15.65 1.96
N THR A 274 2.15 -15.65 1.33
CA THR A 274 1.09 -16.61 1.60
C THR A 274 1.53 -18.04 1.25
N GLY A 275 2.28 -18.22 0.16
CA GLY A 275 2.88 -19.51 -0.19
C GLY A 275 3.82 -20.02 0.90
N ILE A 276 4.72 -19.18 1.40
CA ILE A 276 5.65 -19.53 2.50
C ILE A 276 4.88 -19.90 3.77
N ALA A 277 3.89 -19.09 4.15
CA ALA A 277 3.07 -19.35 5.33
C ALA A 277 2.24 -20.65 5.19
N SER A 278 1.82 -21.00 3.98
CA SER A 278 1.14 -22.25 3.68
C SER A 278 2.04 -23.48 3.96
N ILE A 279 3.35 -23.38 3.73
CA ILE A 279 4.31 -24.42 4.08
C ILE A 279 4.34 -24.64 5.60
N ALA A 280 4.34 -23.57 6.39
CA ALA A 280 4.26 -23.67 7.85
C ALA A 280 2.97 -24.36 8.31
N LEU A 281 1.84 -24.07 7.67
CA LEU A 281 0.56 -24.75 7.92
C LEU A 281 0.57 -26.23 7.53
N LEU A 282 1.24 -26.60 6.43
CA LEU A 282 1.42 -28.01 6.06
C LEU A 282 2.21 -28.78 7.13
N VAL A 283 3.28 -28.18 7.67
CA VAL A 283 4.08 -28.77 8.76
C VAL A 283 3.21 -28.94 10.01
N GLY A 284 2.40 -27.93 10.37
CA GLY A 284 1.41 -28.03 11.46
C GLY A 284 0.37 -29.13 11.22
N GLY A 285 -0.09 -29.29 9.96
CA GLY A 285 -1.02 -30.34 9.55
C GLY A 285 -0.45 -31.74 9.68
N ILE A 286 0.82 -31.95 9.29
CA ILE A 286 1.53 -33.20 9.51
C ILE A 286 1.61 -33.50 11.02
N GLY A 287 1.80 -32.48 11.86
CA GLY A 287 1.72 -32.59 13.30
C GLY A 287 0.38 -33.14 13.79
N ILE A 288 -0.76 -32.57 13.27
CA ILE A 288 -2.11 -33.09 13.55
C ILE A 288 -2.24 -34.55 13.14
N MET A 289 -1.82 -34.89 11.92
CA MET A 289 -1.89 -36.28 11.42
C MET A 289 -1.14 -37.25 12.33
N ASN A 290 0.10 -36.91 12.72
CA ASN A 290 0.89 -37.75 13.60
C ASN A 290 0.28 -37.90 15.00
N MET A 291 -0.23 -36.79 15.56
CA MET A 291 -0.92 -36.80 16.84
C MET A 291 -2.16 -37.70 16.80
N MET A 292 -2.97 -37.57 15.75
CA MET A 292 -4.18 -38.37 15.57
C MET A 292 -3.91 -39.83 15.34
N LEU A 293 -2.86 -40.19 14.60
CA LEU A 293 -2.43 -41.60 14.42
C LEU A 293 -2.07 -42.24 15.75
N VAL A 294 -1.34 -41.53 16.61
CA VAL A 294 -1.01 -42.03 17.96
C VAL A 294 -2.28 -42.13 18.83
N SER A 295 -3.16 -41.14 18.78
CA SER A 295 -4.44 -41.15 19.50
C SER A 295 -5.31 -42.36 19.09
N VAL A 296 -5.32 -42.71 17.81
CA VAL A 296 -6.03 -43.89 17.29
C VAL A 296 -5.41 -45.17 17.86
N THR A 297 -4.06 -45.30 17.93
CA THR A 297 -3.40 -46.46 18.50
C THR A 297 -3.61 -46.56 20.00
N GLU A 298 -3.54 -45.48 20.76
CA GLU A 298 -3.80 -45.46 22.21
C GLU A 298 -5.24 -45.84 22.54
N ARG A 299 -6.20 -45.56 21.62
CA ARG A 299 -7.64 -45.86 21.81
C ARG A 299 -8.15 -47.04 21.01
N THR A 300 -7.26 -47.92 20.53
CA THR A 300 -7.64 -49.07 19.70
C THR A 300 -8.69 -49.96 20.38
N ASN A 301 -8.58 -50.21 21.67
CA ASN A 301 -9.55 -50.99 22.45
C ASN A 301 -10.92 -50.32 22.57
N GLU A 302 -10.96 -49.03 22.80
CA GLU A 302 -12.18 -48.25 22.90
C GLU A 302 -12.94 -48.23 21.54
N ILE A 303 -12.20 -48.11 20.44
CA ILE A 303 -12.74 -48.18 19.08
C ILE A 303 -13.26 -49.56 18.78
N GLY A 304 -12.51 -50.60 19.16
CA GLY A 304 -12.90 -52.00 19.03
C GLY A 304 -14.19 -52.33 19.78
N LEU A 305 -14.30 -51.87 21.03
CA LEU A 305 -15.51 -52.07 21.85
C LEU A 305 -16.72 -51.38 21.25
N ARG A 306 -16.60 -50.12 20.79
CA ARG A 306 -17.68 -49.40 20.12
C ARG A 306 -18.18 -50.10 18.85
N LYS A 307 -17.25 -50.65 18.05
CA LYS A 307 -17.58 -51.42 16.86
C LYS A 307 -18.24 -52.75 17.21
N ALA A 308 -17.79 -53.46 18.23
CA ALA A 308 -18.40 -54.68 18.73
C ALA A 308 -19.85 -54.44 19.21
N LEU A 309 -20.15 -53.27 19.77
CA LEU A 309 -21.47 -52.83 20.17
C LEU A 309 -22.34 -52.30 18.99
N GLY A 310 -21.84 -52.40 17.73
CA GLY A 310 -22.61 -52.05 16.52
C GLY A 310 -22.44 -50.61 16.02
N ALA A 311 -21.44 -49.86 16.44
CA ALA A 311 -21.19 -48.53 15.92
C ALA A 311 -20.79 -48.58 14.43
N ARG A 312 -21.45 -47.73 13.61
CA ARG A 312 -21.12 -47.61 12.17
C ARG A 312 -19.73 -47.05 11.97
N PRO A 313 -18.92 -47.53 10.99
CA PRO A 313 -17.63 -46.99 10.67
C PRO A 313 -17.62 -45.48 10.41
N SER A 314 -18.67 -44.98 9.72
CA SER A 314 -18.83 -43.56 9.45
C SER A 314 -18.95 -42.71 10.72
N SER A 315 -19.63 -43.19 11.74
CA SER A 315 -19.75 -42.48 13.02
C SER A 315 -18.41 -42.32 13.73
N ILE A 316 -17.55 -43.31 13.66
CA ILE A 316 -16.18 -43.26 14.20
C ILE A 316 -15.34 -42.31 13.37
N GLN A 317 -15.43 -42.38 12.04
CA GLN A 317 -14.68 -41.49 11.15
C GLN A 317 -15.06 -40.03 11.38
N ILE A 318 -16.35 -39.69 11.45
CA ILE A 318 -16.81 -38.33 11.71
C ILE A 318 -16.34 -37.83 13.07
N GLN A 319 -16.34 -38.70 14.10
CA GLN A 319 -15.88 -38.32 15.44
C GLN A 319 -14.41 -37.90 15.44
N PHE A 320 -13.51 -38.70 14.84
CA PHE A 320 -12.09 -38.40 14.76
C PHE A 320 -11.80 -37.19 13.83
N LEU A 321 -12.55 -37.07 12.74
CA LEU A 321 -12.44 -35.91 11.85
C LEU A 321 -12.87 -34.63 12.58
N PHE A 322 -13.95 -34.67 13.34
CA PHE A 322 -14.41 -33.55 14.15
C PHE A 322 -13.37 -33.16 15.21
N GLU A 323 -12.68 -34.14 15.83
CA GLU A 323 -11.61 -33.90 16.79
C GLU A 323 -10.42 -33.14 16.15
N SER A 324 -9.99 -33.54 14.95
CA SER A 324 -8.91 -32.84 14.22
C SER A 324 -9.32 -31.43 13.78
N VAL A 325 -10.54 -31.25 13.32
CA VAL A 325 -11.09 -29.94 12.94
C VAL A 325 -11.17 -28.99 14.15
N MET A 326 -11.60 -29.51 15.30
CA MET A 326 -11.65 -28.72 16.53
C MET A 326 -10.25 -28.26 16.98
N LEU A 327 -9.26 -29.15 16.90
CA LEU A 327 -7.86 -28.80 17.23
C LEU A 327 -7.32 -27.73 16.29
N SER A 328 -7.57 -27.86 15.00
CA SER A 328 -7.11 -26.87 14.02
C SER A 328 -7.82 -25.53 14.16
N LEU A 329 -9.13 -25.51 14.42
CA LEU A 329 -9.89 -24.28 14.66
C LEU A 329 -9.46 -23.58 15.94
N LEU A 330 -9.14 -24.32 17.01
CA LEU A 330 -8.58 -23.74 18.24
C LEU A 330 -7.22 -23.08 17.97
N GLY A 331 -6.33 -23.76 17.24
CA GLY A 331 -5.06 -23.19 16.79
C GLY A 331 -5.26 -21.97 15.87
N GLY A 332 -6.19 -22.07 14.94
CA GLY A 332 -6.56 -20.99 14.03
C GLY A 332 -7.12 -19.75 14.75
N PHE A 333 -7.98 -19.95 15.76
CA PHE A 333 -8.54 -18.86 16.55
C PHE A 333 -7.46 -18.14 17.39
N ILE A 334 -6.60 -18.90 18.06
CA ILE A 334 -5.47 -18.35 18.82
C ILE A 334 -4.49 -17.64 17.87
N GLY A 335 -4.17 -18.27 16.73
CA GLY A 335 -3.33 -17.68 15.68
C GLY A 335 -3.91 -16.40 15.11
N MET A 336 -5.24 -16.32 14.94
CA MET A 336 -5.94 -15.11 14.52
C MET A 336 -5.78 -13.98 15.53
N LEU A 337 -6.02 -14.23 16.80
CA LEU A 337 -5.86 -13.21 17.84
C LEU A 337 -4.43 -12.70 17.91
N LEU A 338 -3.45 -13.60 17.92
CA LEU A 338 -2.04 -13.24 17.90
C LEU A 338 -1.64 -12.51 16.61
N GLY A 339 -2.19 -12.93 15.46
CA GLY A 339 -1.96 -12.28 14.18
C GLY A 339 -2.45 -10.84 14.14
N ILE A 340 -3.63 -10.56 14.68
CA ILE A 340 -4.18 -9.20 14.80
C ILE A 340 -3.29 -8.35 15.73
N VAL A 341 -2.89 -8.89 16.87
CA VAL A 341 -2.05 -8.16 17.82
C VAL A 341 -0.67 -7.86 17.23
N THR A 342 -0.05 -8.84 16.57
CA THR A 342 1.27 -8.64 15.93
C THR A 342 1.19 -7.69 14.75
N SER A 343 0.12 -7.74 13.94
CA SER A 343 -0.05 -6.78 12.83
C SER A 343 -0.27 -5.35 13.33
N MET A 344 -1.01 -5.17 14.44
CA MET A 344 -1.18 -3.86 15.07
C MET A 344 0.14 -3.29 15.62
N LEU A 345 0.96 -4.13 16.25
CA LEU A 345 2.28 -3.73 16.74
C LEU A 345 3.22 -3.35 15.58
N LEU A 346 3.25 -4.14 14.52
CA LEU A 346 4.08 -3.85 13.34
C LEU A 346 3.63 -2.57 12.63
N ALA A 347 2.32 -2.38 12.45
CA ALA A 347 1.77 -1.16 11.86
C ALA A 347 2.17 0.10 12.67
N SER A 348 2.10 0.00 14.01
CA SER A 348 2.53 1.08 14.90
C SER A 348 4.04 1.35 14.85
N LEU A 349 4.87 0.31 14.68
CA LEU A 349 6.33 0.47 14.53
C LEU A 349 6.73 1.06 13.18
N MET A 350 5.92 0.82 12.14
CA MET A 350 6.15 1.32 10.78
C MET A 350 5.45 2.66 10.52
N ASP A 351 4.76 3.20 11.51
CA ASP A 351 3.99 4.46 11.44
C ASP A 351 2.96 4.47 10.29
N ILE A 352 2.31 3.32 10.07
CA ILE A 352 1.26 3.14 9.04
C ILE A 352 -0.11 2.95 9.70
N ALA A 353 -1.16 3.42 9.02
CA ALA A 353 -2.53 3.25 9.49
C ALA A 353 -2.91 1.77 9.56
N PHE A 354 -3.29 1.28 10.74
CA PHE A 354 -3.72 -0.10 10.93
C PHE A 354 -5.13 -0.32 10.39
N VAL A 355 -5.28 -1.23 9.43
CA VAL A 355 -6.57 -1.62 8.86
C VAL A 355 -6.78 -3.11 9.04
N ILE A 356 -7.89 -3.50 9.70
CA ILE A 356 -8.23 -4.93 9.88
C ILE A 356 -8.62 -5.54 8.53
N SER A 357 -7.85 -6.53 8.09
CA SER A 357 -8.11 -7.26 6.86
C SER A 357 -9.11 -8.39 7.08
N SER A 358 -10.36 -8.20 6.67
CA SER A 358 -11.38 -9.27 6.71
C SER A 358 -11.02 -10.44 5.80
N SER A 359 -10.35 -10.18 4.67
CA SER A 359 -9.86 -11.22 3.77
C SER A 359 -8.74 -12.07 4.40
N ALA A 360 -7.83 -11.46 5.15
CA ALA A 360 -6.79 -12.18 5.89
C ALA A 360 -7.38 -13.11 6.96
N ILE A 361 -8.38 -12.63 7.69
CA ILE A 361 -9.09 -13.43 8.70
C ILE A 361 -9.79 -14.61 8.04
N GLY A 362 -10.54 -14.35 6.95
CA GLY A 362 -11.24 -15.39 6.20
C GLY A 362 -10.31 -16.46 5.65
N LEU A 363 -9.17 -16.06 5.08
CA LEU A 363 -8.14 -16.97 4.60
C LEU A 363 -7.50 -17.76 5.74
N GLY A 364 -7.10 -17.14 6.84
CA GLY A 364 -6.47 -17.80 7.99
C GLY A 364 -7.39 -18.86 8.62
N VAL A 365 -8.65 -18.52 8.86
CA VAL A 365 -9.65 -19.46 9.40
C VAL A 365 -9.98 -20.56 8.37
N GLY A 366 -10.14 -20.20 7.09
CA GLY A 366 -10.40 -21.15 6.02
C GLY A 366 -9.26 -22.17 5.87
N PHE A 367 -8.01 -21.72 5.88
CA PHE A 367 -6.85 -22.59 5.84
C PHE A 367 -6.75 -23.49 7.08
N SER A 368 -7.03 -22.98 8.28
CA SER A 368 -7.02 -23.82 9.49
C SER A 368 -8.06 -24.94 9.41
N LEU A 369 -9.26 -24.63 8.93
CA LEU A 369 -10.33 -25.63 8.70
C LEU A 369 -9.88 -26.68 7.67
N LEU A 370 -9.34 -26.26 6.54
CA LEU A 370 -8.83 -27.12 5.47
C LEU A 370 -7.77 -28.07 5.99
N VAL A 371 -6.80 -27.57 6.75
CA VAL A 371 -5.74 -28.39 7.38
C VAL A 371 -6.33 -29.45 8.32
N GLY A 372 -7.29 -29.06 9.17
CA GLY A 372 -7.96 -30.00 10.08
C GLY A 372 -8.69 -31.13 9.33
N VAL A 373 -9.35 -30.80 8.23
CA VAL A 373 -10.07 -31.79 7.39
C VAL A 373 -9.08 -32.69 6.63
N VAL A 374 -8.13 -32.12 5.91
CA VAL A 374 -7.20 -32.87 5.04
C VAL A 374 -6.31 -33.80 5.85
N PHE A 375 -5.67 -33.29 6.90
CA PHE A 375 -4.74 -34.07 7.71
C PHE A 375 -5.43 -34.94 8.76
N GLY A 376 -6.68 -34.64 9.13
CA GLY A 376 -7.51 -35.48 10.01
C GLY A 376 -8.17 -36.64 9.29
N TRP A 377 -8.36 -36.55 7.96
CA TRP A 377 -9.12 -37.57 7.21
C TRP A 377 -8.43 -38.92 7.17
N ALA A 378 -7.13 -39.00 6.92
CA ALA A 378 -6.38 -40.26 6.85
C ALA A 378 -6.38 -41.03 8.19
N PRO A 379 -6.05 -40.40 9.35
CA PRO A 379 -6.17 -41.08 10.66
C PRO A 379 -7.61 -41.51 10.99
N ALA A 380 -8.58 -40.64 10.71
CA ALA A 380 -10.01 -40.95 10.97
C ALA A 380 -10.49 -42.16 10.15
N ARG A 381 -10.05 -42.27 8.89
CA ARG A 381 -10.31 -43.44 8.05
C ARG A 381 -9.62 -44.69 8.59
N LYS A 382 -8.39 -44.58 9.07
CA LYS A 382 -7.68 -45.70 9.70
C LYS A 382 -8.45 -46.19 10.94
N ALA A 383 -8.90 -45.33 11.82
CA ALA A 383 -9.69 -45.64 12.98
C ALA A 383 -11.02 -46.34 12.61
N SER A 384 -11.70 -45.83 11.56
CA SER A 384 -12.97 -46.41 11.10
C SER A 384 -12.84 -47.80 10.47
N ASN A 385 -11.65 -48.18 9.98
CA ASN A 385 -11.42 -49.46 9.32
C ASN A 385 -10.77 -50.53 10.26
N LEU A 386 -10.53 -50.20 11.53
CA LEU A 386 -10.01 -51.20 12.50
C LEU A 386 -10.96 -52.38 12.64
N ASN A 387 -10.41 -53.61 12.62
CA ASN A 387 -11.17 -54.81 12.87
C ASN A 387 -11.44 -54.98 14.40
N PRO A 388 -12.72 -55.11 14.84
CA PRO A 388 -13.01 -55.21 16.27
C PRO A 388 -12.32 -56.38 16.99
N ILE A 389 -12.12 -57.50 16.30
CA ILE A 389 -11.44 -58.68 16.87
C ILE A 389 -10.00 -58.40 17.16
N ASP A 390 -9.28 -57.83 16.19
CA ASP A 390 -7.85 -57.50 16.32
C ASP A 390 -7.64 -56.37 17.35
N ALA A 391 -8.56 -55.40 17.39
CA ALA A 391 -8.54 -54.30 18.33
C ALA A 391 -8.71 -54.74 19.80
N LEU A 392 -9.51 -55.76 20.06
CA LEU A 392 -9.74 -56.30 21.40
C LEU A 392 -8.65 -57.32 21.82
N ARG A 393 -7.94 -57.91 20.84
CA ARG A 393 -6.86 -58.89 21.08
C ARG A 393 -5.48 -58.24 21.36
N SER A 394 -5.35 -56.97 21.11
CA SER A 394 -4.10 -56.21 21.27
C SER A 394 -3.78 -55.80 22.73
N MET A 395 -4.22 -56.64 23.69
CA MET A 395 -3.78 -56.56 25.10
C MET A 395 -2.44 -57.26 25.30
#